data_2f160257f878de3950efbdc660b15aaf
#
_entry.id   2f160257f878de3950efbdc660b15aaf
#
_cell.length_a   1.000
_cell.length_b   1.000
_cell.length_c   1.000
_cell.angle_alpha   90.00
_cell.angle_beta   90.00
_cell.angle_gamma   90.00
#
_symmetry.space_group_name_H-M   'P 1'
#
loop_
_entity.id
_entity.type
_entity.pdbx_description
1 polymer ?
#
loop_
_entity_poly.entity_id
_entity_poly.type
_entity_poly.pdbx_seq_one_letter_code
_entity_poly.pdbx_strand_id
1 'polypeptide(L)'
;HLALLSISRPNEAGISICRYVLDSEFMSCEVQVSQPSAQKGKGTLMADPSNRYHVAAPSNGDLWVMYVHPGEVVKAGEELFNVSIMKQEKAVLAPVDGIVKRVLKTADFKESKQMVSVREGELIVELGPVPRMCSNEACGQPIPMENAAFCPYCGSRVG
;
A
#
# COMPACT_ATOMS: atom_id res chain seq x y z
N HIS A 1 0.06 -34.04 -24.35
CA HIS A 1 0.61 -34.09 -23.00
C HIS A 1 1.70 -33.05 -22.82
N LEU A 2 1.43 -32.04 -21.99
CA LEU A 2 2.33 -30.93 -21.72
C LEU A 2 3.09 -31.19 -20.42
N ALA A 3 4.42 -31.19 -20.45
CA ALA A 3 5.26 -31.28 -19.28
C ALA A 3 6.21 -30.08 -19.21
N LEU A 4 6.16 -29.32 -18.10
CA LEU A 4 7.08 -28.23 -17.85
C LEU A 4 8.39 -28.78 -17.32
N LEU A 5 9.52 -28.57 -18.05
CA LEU A 5 10.83 -29.05 -17.66
C LEU A 5 11.59 -28.07 -16.76
N SER A 6 11.62 -26.80 -17.13
CA SER A 6 12.32 -25.81 -16.35
C SER A 6 11.89 -24.38 -16.75
N ILE A 7 12.03 -23.47 -15.80
CA ILE A 7 11.92 -22.03 -16.02
C ILE A 7 13.24 -21.43 -15.57
N SER A 8 13.92 -20.70 -16.46
CA SER A 8 15.15 -19.99 -16.09
C SER A 8 14.81 -18.73 -15.26
N ARG A 9 15.76 -18.27 -14.47
CA ARG A 9 15.62 -16.96 -13.84
C ARG A 9 15.62 -15.88 -14.92
N PRO A 10 14.85 -14.80 -14.74
CA PRO A 10 14.85 -13.69 -15.68
C PRO A 10 16.26 -13.10 -15.81
N ASN A 11 16.66 -12.80 -17.03
CA ASN A 11 17.91 -12.10 -17.30
C ASN A 11 17.77 -10.59 -16.98
N GLU A 12 18.81 -9.82 -17.22
CA GLU A 12 18.81 -8.36 -17.00
C GLU A 12 17.73 -7.62 -17.80
N ALA A 13 17.26 -8.22 -18.89
CA ALA A 13 16.16 -7.68 -19.68
C ALA A 13 14.76 -8.12 -19.18
N GLY A 14 14.69 -8.91 -18.10
CA GLY A 14 13.42 -9.41 -17.55
C GLY A 14 12.81 -10.57 -18.35
N ILE A 15 13.61 -11.25 -19.17
CA ILE A 15 13.15 -12.37 -20.00
C ILE A 15 13.49 -13.70 -19.31
N SER A 16 12.48 -14.53 -19.11
CA SER A 16 12.65 -15.91 -18.64
C SER A 16 12.39 -16.88 -19.78
N ILE A 17 13.21 -17.91 -19.86
CA ILE A 17 13.05 -18.97 -20.87
C ILE A 17 12.34 -20.15 -20.22
N CYS A 18 11.15 -20.46 -20.73
CA CYS A 18 10.43 -21.67 -20.36
C CYS A 18 10.78 -22.79 -21.32
N ARG A 19 11.16 -23.92 -20.78
CA ARG A 19 11.37 -25.15 -21.56
C ARG A 19 10.28 -26.15 -21.20
N TYR A 20 9.60 -26.65 -22.21
CA TYR A 20 8.56 -27.65 -22.04
C TYR A 20 8.60 -28.70 -23.13
N VAL A 21 7.99 -29.83 -22.88
CA VAL A 21 7.80 -30.89 -23.83
C VAL A 21 6.34 -31.01 -24.19
N LEU A 22 6.04 -30.92 -25.47
CA LEU A 22 4.72 -31.13 -26.02
C LEU A 22 4.80 -32.28 -27.04
N ASP A 23 4.04 -33.36 -26.82
CA ASP A 23 3.98 -34.54 -27.71
C ASP A 23 5.35 -35.09 -28.10
N SER A 24 6.29 -35.18 -27.15
CA SER A 24 7.67 -35.62 -27.34
C SER A 24 8.59 -34.67 -28.11
N GLU A 25 8.15 -33.46 -28.38
CA GLU A 25 8.99 -32.40 -28.93
C GLU A 25 9.44 -31.43 -27.86
N PHE A 26 10.71 -31.07 -27.87
CA PHE A 26 11.27 -30.05 -27.00
C PHE A 26 10.99 -28.67 -27.57
N MET A 27 10.27 -27.84 -26.83
CA MET A 27 9.99 -26.48 -27.21
C MET A 27 10.51 -25.51 -26.15
N SER A 28 10.95 -24.35 -26.59
CA SER A 28 11.30 -23.25 -25.71
C SER A 28 10.60 -21.99 -26.17
N CYS A 29 10.09 -21.22 -25.24
CA CYS A 29 9.56 -19.90 -25.53
C CYS A 29 10.15 -18.87 -24.57
N GLU A 30 10.39 -17.69 -25.09
CA GLU A 30 10.77 -16.55 -24.28
C GLU A 30 9.50 -15.91 -23.74
N VAL A 31 9.40 -15.87 -22.43
CA VAL A 31 8.31 -15.16 -21.75
C VAL A 31 8.88 -13.90 -21.14
N GLN A 32 8.40 -12.75 -21.58
CA GLN A 32 8.63 -11.54 -20.82
C GLN A 32 7.83 -11.66 -19.52
N VAL A 33 8.54 -11.97 -18.45
CA VAL A 33 8.00 -11.84 -17.15
C VAL A 33 7.98 -10.35 -16.85
N SER A 34 6.83 -9.72 -17.03
CA SER A 34 6.57 -8.46 -16.34
C SER A 34 6.66 -8.79 -14.86
N GLN A 35 7.83 -8.58 -14.31
CA GLN A 35 7.94 -8.67 -12.87
C GLN A 35 6.88 -7.70 -12.33
N PRO A 36 5.97 -8.15 -11.46
CA PRO A 36 5.27 -7.19 -10.63
C PRO A 36 6.40 -6.46 -9.94
N SER A 37 6.62 -5.27 -10.40
CA SER A 37 7.78 -4.47 -10.11
C SER A 37 8.06 -4.47 -8.60
N ALA A 38 8.84 -5.44 -8.14
CA ALA A 38 9.75 -5.15 -7.09
C ALA A 38 10.71 -4.14 -7.71
N GLN A 39 10.22 -2.91 -7.88
CA GLN A 39 11.02 -1.83 -8.39
C GLN A 39 12.14 -1.61 -7.39
N LYS A 40 13.24 -2.24 -7.63
CA LYS A 40 14.53 -1.66 -7.29
C LYS A 40 14.82 -0.44 -8.19
N GLY A 41 13.81 0.12 -8.77
CA GLY A 41 13.84 1.48 -9.28
C GLY A 41 13.51 2.38 -8.12
N LYS A 42 14.42 3.24 -7.74
CA LYS A 42 14.20 4.36 -6.82
C LYS A 42 13.17 5.34 -7.42
N GLY A 43 12.05 4.82 -7.88
CA GLY A 43 10.89 5.60 -8.27
C GLY A 43 10.17 6.02 -7.01
N THR A 44 10.35 7.25 -6.61
CA THR A 44 9.54 7.86 -5.56
C THR A 44 8.09 7.81 -6.02
N LEU A 45 7.25 7.09 -5.29
CA LEU A 45 5.82 7.03 -5.60
C LEU A 45 5.19 8.34 -5.17
N MET A 46 4.66 9.09 -6.13
CA MET A 46 4.02 10.36 -5.87
C MET A 46 2.55 10.16 -5.50
N ALA A 47 2.06 10.98 -4.58
CA ALA A 47 0.65 11.01 -4.24
C ALA A 47 -0.17 11.60 -5.38
N ASP A 48 -1.34 11.02 -5.64
CA ASP A 48 -2.30 11.58 -6.58
C ASP A 48 -3.07 12.73 -5.90
N PRO A 49 -2.94 13.98 -6.36
CA PRO A 49 -3.63 15.11 -5.76
C PRO A 49 -5.15 15.03 -5.89
N SER A 50 -5.67 14.23 -6.81
CA SER A 50 -7.11 14.01 -6.95
C SER A 50 -7.65 12.95 -5.98
N ASN A 51 -6.78 12.16 -5.38
CA ASN A 51 -7.16 11.12 -4.44
C ASN A 51 -7.03 11.61 -2.99
N ARG A 52 -8.15 11.91 -2.37
CA ARG A 52 -8.20 12.40 -0.98
C ARG A 52 -7.68 11.41 0.07
N TYR A 53 -7.50 10.15 -0.31
CA TYR A 53 -6.95 9.11 0.57
C TYR A 53 -5.43 9.01 0.50
N HIS A 54 -4.80 9.72 -0.41
CA HIS A 54 -3.34 9.81 -0.48
C HIS A 54 -2.83 10.91 0.45
N VAL A 55 -1.91 10.56 1.33
CA VAL A 55 -1.25 11.50 2.22
C VAL A 55 0.21 11.64 1.80
N ALA A 56 0.54 12.81 1.32
CA ALA A 56 1.86 13.13 0.82
C ALA A 56 2.72 13.87 1.84
N ALA A 57 4.03 13.82 1.65
CA ALA A 57 4.94 14.71 2.36
C ALA A 57 4.71 16.16 1.92
N PRO A 58 4.60 17.10 2.85
CA PRO A 58 4.28 18.50 2.54
C PRO A 58 5.45 19.29 1.94
N SER A 59 6.65 18.79 2.11
CA SER A 59 7.89 19.40 1.62
C SER A 59 9.03 18.39 1.58
N ASN A 60 10.13 18.77 0.96
CA ASN A 60 11.37 18.02 1.06
C ASN A 60 11.90 18.09 2.50
N GLY A 61 12.25 16.95 3.06
CA GLY A 61 12.76 16.85 4.42
C GLY A 61 13.01 15.40 4.81
N ASP A 62 13.01 15.15 6.10
CA ASP A 62 13.21 13.83 6.65
C ASP A 62 12.00 13.41 7.49
N LEU A 63 11.48 12.21 7.21
CA LEU A 63 10.45 11.61 8.06
C LEU A 63 11.04 11.32 9.43
N TRP A 64 10.43 11.92 10.44
CA TRP A 64 10.93 11.88 11.82
C TRP A 64 10.29 10.77 12.63
N VAL A 65 8.98 10.72 12.64
CA VAL A 65 8.20 9.72 13.40
C VAL A 65 6.94 9.38 12.61
N MET A 66 6.63 8.10 12.54
CA MET A 66 5.36 7.58 12.03
C MET A 66 4.51 7.13 13.23
N TYR A 67 3.32 7.68 13.38
CA TYR A 67 2.42 7.38 14.49
C TYR A 67 1.41 6.29 14.17
N VAL A 68 1.15 6.02 12.89
CA VAL A 68 0.11 5.09 12.45
C VAL A 68 0.70 3.84 11.81
N HIS A 69 -0.06 2.76 11.88
CA HIS A 69 0.29 1.46 11.30
C HIS A 69 -0.79 1.01 10.33
N PRO A 70 -0.47 0.13 9.38
CA PRO A 70 -1.48 -0.45 8.49
C PRO A 70 -2.60 -1.14 9.29
N GLY A 71 -3.85 -0.86 8.92
CA GLY A 71 -5.03 -1.40 9.59
C GLY A 71 -5.64 -0.52 10.67
N GLU A 72 -4.99 0.59 11.05
CA GLU A 72 -5.54 1.54 12.02
C GLU A 72 -6.59 2.45 11.38
N VAL A 73 -7.63 2.77 12.14
CA VAL A 73 -8.63 3.76 11.75
C VAL A 73 -8.21 5.12 12.26
N VAL A 74 -8.19 6.10 11.38
CA VAL A 74 -7.84 7.49 11.69
C VAL A 74 -8.98 8.42 11.35
N LYS A 75 -9.04 9.52 12.07
CA LYS A 75 -10.03 10.58 11.84
C LYS A 75 -9.38 11.77 11.14
N ALA A 76 -10.18 12.54 10.41
CA ALA A 76 -9.73 13.80 9.82
C ALA A 76 -9.15 14.72 10.91
N GLY A 77 -7.94 15.24 10.68
CA GLY A 77 -7.22 16.06 11.64
C GLY A 77 -6.35 15.28 12.63
N GLU A 78 -6.35 13.96 12.59
CA GLU A 78 -5.47 13.12 13.41
C GLU A 78 -4.05 13.11 12.84
N GLU A 79 -3.06 13.21 13.73
CA GLU A 79 -1.66 13.27 13.36
C GLU A 79 -1.17 11.89 12.89
N LEU A 80 -0.69 11.82 11.64
CA LEU A 80 -0.22 10.59 11.01
C LEU A 80 1.28 10.41 11.15
N PHE A 81 2.03 11.45 10.85
CA PHE A 81 3.50 11.43 10.94
C PHE A 81 4.06 12.84 11.01
N ASN A 82 5.31 12.94 11.43
CA ASN A 82 6.07 14.19 11.47
C ASN A 82 7.22 14.18 10.47
N VAL A 83 7.40 15.28 9.78
CA VAL A 83 8.52 15.54 8.88
C VAL A 83 9.37 16.66 9.45
N SER A 84 10.68 16.44 9.50
CA SER A 84 11.64 17.46 9.86
C SER A 84 12.07 18.22 8.61
N ILE A 85 11.87 19.53 8.64
CA ILE A 85 12.22 20.45 7.56
C ILE A 85 13.09 21.55 8.16
N MET A 86 14.36 21.62 7.79
CA MET A 86 15.31 22.62 8.30
C MET A 86 15.29 22.70 9.84
N LYS A 87 15.37 21.55 10.52
CA LYS A 87 15.33 21.43 11.99
C LYS A 87 13.99 21.83 12.65
N GLN A 88 12.96 22.00 11.86
CA GLN A 88 11.61 22.20 12.37
C GLN A 88 10.75 20.97 12.10
N GLU A 89 10.00 20.55 13.09
CA GLU A 89 9.05 19.46 12.94
C GLU A 89 7.72 19.98 12.41
N LYS A 90 7.20 19.33 11.40
CA LYS A 90 5.88 19.60 10.85
C LYS A 90 5.01 18.35 10.92
N ALA A 91 3.91 18.44 11.66
CA ALA A 91 2.93 17.37 11.72
C ALA A 91 2.11 17.31 10.43
N VAL A 92 1.90 16.10 9.93
CA VAL A 92 1.01 15.82 8.81
C VAL A 92 -0.23 15.13 9.33
N LEU A 93 -1.37 15.76 9.07
CA LEU A 93 -2.67 15.32 9.57
C LEU A 93 -3.44 14.56 8.51
N ALA A 94 -4.32 13.66 8.96
CA ALA A 94 -5.23 12.96 8.06
C ALA A 94 -6.19 13.95 7.39
N PRO A 95 -6.30 13.94 6.06
CA PRO A 95 -7.20 14.86 5.34
C PRO A 95 -8.66 14.44 5.46
N VAL A 96 -8.93 13.18 5.72
CA VAL A 96 -10.25 12.57 5.82
C VAL A 96 -10.25 11.45 6.83
N ASP A 97 -11.43 11.05 7.30
CA ASP A 97 -11.60 9.83 8.07
C ASP A 97 -11.31 8.63 7.16
N GLY A 98 -10.57 7.68 7.66
CA GLY A 98 -10.24 6.51 6.87
C GLY A 98 -9.52 5.43 7.67
N ILE A 99 -9.24 4.32 7.00
CA ILE A 99 -8.38 3.27 7.52
C ILE A 99 -7.03 3.33 6.81
N VAL A 100 -5.95 3.13 7.53
CA VAL A 100 -4.60 3.06 6.96
C VAL A 100 -4.47 1.75 6.19
N LYS A 101 -4.45 1.84 4.86
CA LYS A 101 -4.25 0.68 3.99
C LYS A 101 -2.79 0.29 3.90
N ARG A 102 -1.92 1.28 3.74
CA ARG A 102 -0.51 1.06 3.48
C ARG A 102 0.32 2.24 3.98
N VAL A 103 1.46 1.92 4.56
CA VAL A 103 2.50 2.88 4.94
C VAL A 103 3.73 2.58 4.08
N LEU A 104 4.13 3.53 3.25
CA LEU A 104 5.24 3.33 2.29
C LEU A 104 6.60 3.57 2.90
N LYS A 105 6.67 4.50 3.86
CA LYS A 105 7.90 4.80 4.60
C LYS A 105 7.60 4.91 6.08
N THR A 106 8.44 4.34 6.89
CA THR A 106 8.35 4.43 8.35
C THR A 106 9.65 4.98 8.90
N ALA A 107 9.54 5.77 9.95
CA ALA A 107 10.68 6.25 10.70
C ALA A 107 10.30 6.37 12.17
N ASP A 108 11.24 6.10 13.03
CA ASP A 108 11.12 6.32 14.46
C ASP A 108 12.42 6.89 15.01
N PHE A 109 12.52 8.20 15.00
CA PHE A 109 13.70 8.88 15.51
C PHE A 109 13.82 8.80 17.03
N LYS A 110 12.71 8.64 17.72
CA LYS A 110 12.71 8.57 19.19
C LYS A 110 13.39 7.30 19.70
N GLU A 111 13.08 6.17 19.09
CA GLU A 111 13.63 4.88 19.51
C GLU A 111 14.88 4.47 18.72
N SER A 112 14.80 4.43 17.40
CA SER A 112 15.88 3.89 16.56
C SER A 112 16.87 4.94 16.07
N LYS A 113 16.59 6.22 16.26
CA LYS A 113 17.38 7.35 15.70
C LYS A 113 17.49 7.31 14.17
N GLN A 114 16.56 6.65 13.50
CA GLN A 114 16.51 6.58 12.06
C GLN A 114 15.54 7.63 11.49
N MET A 115 16.02 8.34 10.50
CA MET A 115 15.23 9.25 9.68
C MET A 115 15.23 8.73 8.24
N VAL A 116 14.17 9.00 7.51
CA VAL A 116 14.03 8.61 6.11
C VAL A 116 13.72 9.84 5.28
N SER A 117 14.57 10.13 4.31
CA SER A 117 14.36 11.27 3.43
C SER A 117 13.08 11.12 2.61
N VAL A 118 12.32 12.20 2.55
CA VAL A 118 11.07 12.32 1.80
C VAL A 118 11.10 13.54 0.89
N ARG A 119 10.36 13.48 -0.20
CA ARG A 119 10.21 14.58 -1.15
C ARG A 119 8.82 15.16 -1.09
N GLU A 120 8.71 16.43 -1.41
CA GLU A 120 7.42 17.09 -1.56
C GLU A 120 6.53 16.33 -2.56
N GLY A 121 5.30 16.04 -2.15
CA GLY A 121 4.35 15.28 -2.97
C GLY A 121 4.56 13.76 -2.97
N GLU A 122 5.58 13.25 -2.30
CA GLU A 122 5.82 11.81 -2.19
C GLU A 122 4.72 11.15 -1.34
N LEU A 123 4.13 10.06 -1.85
CA LEU A 123 3.13 9.29 -1.12
C LEU A 123 3.77 8.58 0.07
N ILE A 124 3.31 8.89 1.26
CA ILE A 124 3.82 8.31 2.51
C ILE A 124 2.80 7.34 3.12
N VAL A 125 1.55 7.75 3.19
CA VAL A 125 0.46 6.95 3.73
C VAL A 125 -0.69 6.90 2.74
N GLU A 126 -1.20 5.71 2.50
CA GLU A 126 -2.40 5.49 1.71
C GLU A 126 -3.54 5.10 2.66
N LEU A 127 -4.58 5.91 2.66
CA LEU A 127 -5.81 5.65 3.40
C LEU A 127 -6.85 4.98 2.49
N GLY A 128 -7.89 4.46 3.10
CA GLY A 128 -9.05 3.95 2.41
C GLY A 128 -10.33 4.29 3.14
N PRO A 129 -11.50 4.06 2.54
CA PRO A 129 -12.77 4.31 3.20
C PRO A 129 -12.89 3.44 4.45
N VAL A 130 -13.45 4.02 5.53
CA VAL A 130 -13.73 3.26 6.75
C VAL A 130 -14.78 2.21 6.42
N PRO A 131 -14.54 0.93 6.73
CA PRO A 131 -15.56 -0.09 6.54
C PRO A 131 -16.77 0.22 7.42
N ARG A 132 -17.96 0.11 6.85
CA ARG A 132 -19.19 0.23 7.63
C ARG A 132 -19.26 -0.91 8.62
N MET A 133 -19.59 -0.60 9.84
CA MET A 133 -19.85 -1.62 10.85
C MET A 133 -21.32 -2.06 10.78
N CYS A 134 -21.56 -3.33 11.07
CA CYS A 134 -22.93 -3.83 11.17
C CYS A 134 -23.68 -3.10 12.29
N SER A 135 -24.89 -2.64 11.99
CA SER A 135 -25.76 -1.94 12.96
C SER A 135 -26.27 -2.86 14.08
N ASN A 136 -26.12 -4.16 13.89
CA ASN A 136 -26.47 -5.14 14.92
C ASN A 136 -25.35 -5.25 15.94
N GLU A 137 -25.59 -4.79 17.15
CA GLU A 137 -24.61 -4.81 18.24
C GLU A 137 -24.07 -6.22 18.54
N ALA A 138 -24.89 -7.25 18.34
CA ALA A 138 -24.47 -8.64 18.52
C ALA A 138 -23.51 -9.14 17.43
N CYS A 139 -23.53 -8.52 16.24
CA CYS A 139 -22.64 -8.89 15.13
C CYS A 139 -21.36 -8.08 15.13
N GLY A 140 -21.45 -6.75 15.13
CA GLY A 140 -20.31 -5.83 15.20
C GLY A 140 -19.24 -6.01 14.12
N GLN A 141 -19.52 -6.79 13.07
CA GLN A 141 -18.53 -7.12 12.04
C GLN A 141 -18.39 -6.00 11.00
N PRO A 142 -17.18 -5.74 10.50
CA PRO A 142 -16.98 -4.81 9.42
C PRO A 142 -17.56 -5.33 8.10
N ILE A 143 -18.30 -4.47 7.40
CA ILE A 143 -18.95 -4.83 6.14
C ILE A 143 -18.00 -4.46 5.00
N PRO A 144 -17.51 -5.45 4.22
CA PRO A 144 -16.51 -5.21 3.18
C PRO A 144 -17.04 -4.50 1.93
N MET A 145 -18.36 -4.32 1.82
CA MET A 145 -18.99 -3.70 0.65
C MET A 145 -19.59 -2.34 0.98
N GLU A 146 -19.23 -1.32 0.23
CA GLU A 146 -19.72 0.06 0.43
C GLU A 146 -21.23 0.21 0.22
N ASN A 147 -21.81 -0.59 -0.67
CA ASN A 147 -23.22 -0.53 -1.07
C ASN A 147 -24.05 -1.72 -0.57
N ALA A 148 -23.58 -2.43 0.44
CA ALA A 148 -24.35 -3.54 0.99
C ALA A 148 -25.60 -3.04 1.71
N ALA A 149 -26.78 -3.53 1.32
CA ALA A 149 -28.03 -3.26 2.00
C ALA A 149 -28.20 -4.12 3.27
N PHE A 150 -27.54 -5.27 3.29
CA PHE A 150 -27.59 -6.25 4.37
C PHE A 150 -26.19 -6.69 4.78
N CYS A 151 -26.01 -6.98 6.06
CA CYS A 151 -24.79 -7.55 6.57
C CYS A 151 -24.59 -8.98 6.03
N PRO A 152 -23.43 -9.30 5.42
CA PRO A 152 -23.18 -10.65 4.90
C PRO A 152 -22.99 -11.71 5.99
N TYR A 153 -22.79 -11.29 7.24
CA TYR A 153 -22.53 -12.19 8.35
C TYR A 153 -23.78 -12.54 9.17
N CYS A 154 -24.66 -11.59 9.38
CA CYS A 154 -25.86 -11.79 10.20
C CYS A 154 -27.18 -11.54 9.46
N GLY A 155 -27.14 -11.04 8.23
CA GLY A 155 -28.31 -10.73 7.42
C GLY A 155 -29.13 -9.52 7.87
N SER A 156 -28.68 -8.78 8.87
CA SER A 156 -29.35 -7.56 9.34
C SER A 156 -29.21 -6.42 8.32
N ARG A 157 -30.28 -5.62 8.20
CA ARG A 157 -30.26 -4.45 7.32
C ARG A 157 -29.29 -3.41 7.85
N VAL A 158 -28.41 -2.95 6.95
CA VAL A 158 -27.46 -1.88 7.23
C VAL A 158 -28.06 -0.57 6.71
N GLY A 159 -28.45 0.25 7.61
CA GLY A 159 -29.04 1.56 7.30
C GLY A 159 -28.09 2.70 7.56
#